data_0e1dd07c3fd01b170c5c49923c7ac239
#
_entry.id   0e1dd07c3fd01b170c5c49923c7ac239
#
_cell.length_a   1.000
_cell.length_b   1.000
_cell.length_c   1.000
_cell.angle_alpha   90.00
_cell.angle_beta   90.00
_cell.angle_gamma   90.00
#
_symmetry.space_group_name_H-M   'P 1'
#
loop_
_entity.id
_entity.type
_entity.pdbx_description
1 polymer ?
#
loop_
_entity_poly.entity_id
_entity_poly.type
_entity_poly.pdbx_seq_one_letter_code
_entity_poly.pdbx_strand_id
1 'polypeptide(L)'
;DKLIIEELQLQLADRAGVKISDAELNVTMGRLAGNNNMSLEDFIVFVEESGDSYEQLREEIRKEMRIQRVQRGRVDSNIDITEKEFEAFLATNETLAALEPELLARQILVKDIQTAELILDKLNNSDEEFSELAKEYSISGNASTGGLLSWRRAVEMPKLFEDALKKKSIGYISDPLASGSGFHILKLEDKRGEFVKFEDQWSSRHILLIPSAIRTEEETKAQLSEIRQRIVDGEKFEDLANEFSEDPGSAKQGGDLGWLGLGVLAPEFEEMMLNSEINQISEIFKTDFGFHFLEVLDKRSHELTDELISNRAYQILYAGKFDIELENTLRAMRAEAFIEFKDLD
;
A
#
# COMPACT_ATOMS: atom_id res chain seq x y z
N ASP A 1 -33.52 6.59 -24.48
CA ASP A 1 -32.23 5.92 -24.65
C ASP A 1 -31.72 5.26 -23.33
N LYS A 2 -31.83 5.91 -22.14
CA LYS A 2 -31.35 5.35 -20.86
C LYS A 2 -31.98 3.98 -20.56
N LEU A 3 -33.32 3.87 -20.66
CA LEU A 3 -34.04 2.61 -20.41
C LEU A 3 -33.66 1.49 -21.40
N ILE A 4 -33.36 1.86 -22.64
CA ILE A 4 -32.92 0.90 -23.67
C ILE A 4 -31.54 0.33 -23.30
N ILE A 5 -30.63 1.20 -22.92
CA ILE A 5 -29.28 0.79 -22.52
C ILE A 5 -29.33 -0.07 -21.25
N GLU A 6 -30.17 0.29 -20.29
CA GLU A 6 -30.38 -0.49 -19.06
C GLU A 6 -30.90 -1.90 -19.39
N GLU A 7 -31.94 -2.00 -20.23
CA GLU A 7 -32.50 -3.28 -20.66
C GLU A 7 -31.48 -4.14 -21.41
N LEU A 8 -30.68 -3.54 -22.31
CA LEU A 8 -29.63 -4.25 -23.04
C LEU A 8 -28.57 -4.84 -22.10
N GLN A 9 -28.21 -4.10 -21.06
CA GLN A 9 -27.26 -4.57 -20.06
C GLN A 9 -27.82 -5.70 -19.19
N LEU A 10 -29.12 -5.63 -18.85
CA LEU A 10 -29.79 -6.70 -18.10
C LEU A 10 -29.91 -7.97 -18.95
N GLN A 11 -30.23 -7.86 -20.23
CA GLN A 11 -30.23 -9.00 -21.14
C GLN A 11 -28.86 -9.61 -21.32
N LEU A 12 -27.80 -8.79 -21.32
CA LEU A 12 -26.43 -9.29 -21.34
C LEU A 12 -26.09 -10.00 -20.03
N ALA A 13 -26.54 -9.46 -18.88
CA ALA A 13 -26.39 -10.11 -17.60
C ALA A 13 -27.04 -11.50 -17.56
N ASP A 14 -28.25 -11.62 -18.13
CA ASP A 14 -28.97 -12.90 -18.25
C ASP A 14 -28.21 -13.91 -19.13
N ARG A 15 -27.73 -13.48 -20.30
CA ARG A 15 -26.94 -14.34 -21.21
C ARG A 15 -25.62 -14.76 -20.59
N ALA A 16 -24.97 -13.91 -19.81
CA ALA A 16 -23.73 -14.19 -19.11
C ALA A 16 -23.94 -14.97 -17.80
N GLY A 17 -25.19 -15.25 -17.39
CA GLY A 17 -25.51 -15.96 -16.16
C GLY A 17 -25.13 -15.18 -14.89
N VAL A 18 -25.08 -13.84 -14.97
CA VAL A 18 -24.73 -12.97 -13.84
C VAL A 18 -25.89 -12.95 -12.84
N LYS A 19 -25.62 -13.48 -11.65
CA LYS A 19 -26.55 -13.51 -10.51
C LYS A 19 -25.97 -12.77 -9.32
N ILE A 20 -26.81 -12.11 -8.56
CA ILE A 20 -26.49 -11.51 -7.26
C ILE A 20 -27.21 -12.33 -6.19
N SER A 21 -26.45 -12.91 -5.29
CA SER A 21 -26.99 -13.66 -4.16
C SER A 21 -27.62 -12.73 -3.10
N ASP A 22 -28.54 -13.26 -2.29
CA ASP A 22 -29.11 -12.50 -1.19
C ASP A 22 -28.08 -12.05 -0.17
N ALA A 23 -27.03 -12.84 0.04
CA ALA A 23 -25.92 -12.47 0.92
C ALA A 23 -25.19 -11.23 0.43
N GLU A 24 -24.85 -11.18 -0.87
CA GLU A 24 -24.19 -10.01 -1.49
C GLU A 24 -25.11 -8.77 -1.45
N LEU A 25 -26.41 -8.96 -1.71
CA LEU A 25 -27.37 -7.87 -1.65
C LEU A 25 -27.51 -7.35 -0.22
N ASN A 26 -27.57 -8.22 0.79
CA ASN A 26 -27.67 -7.81 2.19
C ASN A 26 -26.44 -6.99 2.63
N VAL A 27 -25.23 -7.36 2.21
CA VAL A 27 -24.02 -6.59 2.46
C VAL A 27 -24.14 -5.20 1.84
N THR A 28 -24.67 -5.09 0.62
CA THR A 28 -24.85 -3.80 -0.07
C THR A 28 -25.91 -2.95 0.62
N MET A 29 -27.04 -3.53 1.02
CA MET A 29 -28.08 -2.84 1.77
C MET A 29 -27.59 -2.34 3.12
N GLY A 30 -26.81 -3.15 3.85
CA GLY A 30 -26.16 -2.73 5.10
C GLY A 30 -25.19 -1.56 4.90
N ARG A 31 -24.46 -1.53 3.79
CA ARG A 31 -23.57 -0.41 3.42
C ARG A 31 -24.36 0.87 3.09
N LEU A 32 -25.50 0.74 2.39
CA LEU A 32 -26.40 1.86 2.14
C LEU A 32 -26.96 2.45 3.42
N ALA A 33 -27.40 1.60 4.37
CA ALA A 33 -27.83 2.03 5.68
C ALA A 33 -26.71 2.75 6.44
N GLY A 34 -25.49 2.18 6.47
CA GLY A 34 -24.33 2.78 7.11
C GLY A 34 -23.93 4.14 6.52
N ASN A 35 -24.02 4.31 5.20
CA ASN A 35 -23.77 5.59 4.53
C ASN A 35 -24.79 6.68 4.94
N ASN A 36 -25.97 6.28 5.39
CA ASN A 36 -26.98 7.17 5.97
C ASN A 36 -26.90 7.26 7.51
N ASN A 37 -25.83 6.74 8.11
CA ASN A 37 -25.64 6.66 9.57
C ASN A 37 -26.77 5.91 10.29
N MET A 38 -27.32 4.88 9.68
CA MET A 38 -28.43 4.07 10.20
C MET A 38 -28.02 2.60 10.34
N SER A 39 -28.67 1.89 11.26
CA SER A 39 -28.69 0.43 11.21
C SER A 39 -29.53 -0.04 10.01
N LEU A 40 -29.35 -1.29 9.58
CA LEU A 40 -30.20 -1.84 8.50
C LEU A 40 -31.68 -1.85 8.89
N GLU A 41 -32.01 -2.11 10.16
CA GLU A 41 -33.38 -2.12 10.68
C GLU A 41 -33.99 -0.72 10.63
N ASP A 42 -33.28 0.30 11.08
CA ASP A 42 -33.73 1.70 11.02
C ASP A 42 -33.88 2.17 9.58
N PHE A 43 -33.00 1.73 8.68
CA PHE A 43 -33.06 2.06 7.26
C PHE A 43 -34.31 1.46 6.58
N ILE A 44 -34.70 0.23 6.93
CA ILE A 44 -35.92 -0.38 6.44
C ILE A 44 -37.14 0.46 6.86
N VAL A 45 -37.23 0.81 8.15
CA VAL A 45 -38.33 1.64 8.68
C VAL A 45 -38.36 3.00 7.96
N PHE A 46 -37.19 3.63 7.81
CA PHE A 46 -37.09 4.92 7.11
C PHE A 46 -37.62 4.89 5.67
N VAL A 47 -37.27 3.85 4.90
CA VAL A 47 -37.73 3.68 3.52
C VAL A 47 -39.25 3.51 3.48
N GLU A 48 -39.83 2.67 4.35
CA GLU A 48 -41.25 2.41 4.40
C GLU A 48 -42.07 3.62 4.90
N GLU A 49 -41.56 4.35 5.89
CA GLU A 49 -42.17 5.61 6.35
C GLU A 49 -42.13 6.73 5.30
N SER A 50 -41.14 6.70 4.39
CA SER A 50 -41.05 7.62 3.25
C SER A 50 -42.07 7.31 2.16
N GLY A 51 -42.82 6.21 2.26
CA GLY A 51 -43.84 5.78 1.31
C GLY A 51 -43.32 4.86 0.18
N ASP A 52 -42.03 4.45 0.27
CA ASP A 52 -41.41 3.52 -0.67
C ASP A 52 -41.44 2.08 -0.15
N SER A 53 -41.36 1.10 -1.03
CA SER A 53 -41.29 -0.31 -0.65
C SER A 53 -39.82 -0.73 -0.53
N TYR A 54 -39.41 -1.20 0.64
CA TYR A 54 -38.08 -1.76 0.84
C TYR A 54 -37.78 -2.93 -0.09
N GLU A 55 -38.76 -3.78 -0.39
CA GLU A 55 -38.61 -4.90 -1.33
C GLU A 55 -38.36 -4.40 -2.78
N GLN A 56 -39.06 -3.36 -3.20
CA GLN A 56 -38.83 -2.75 -4.51
C GLN A 56 -37.42 -2.13 -4.58
N LEU A 57 -36.99 -1.42 -3.55
CA LEU A 57 -35.65 -0.87 -3.46
C LEU A 57 -34.58 -1.98 -3.54
N ARG A 58 -34.78 -3.09 -2.86
CA ARG A 58 -33.88 -4.26 -2.94
C ARG A 58 -33.74 -4.78 -4.35
N GLU A 59 -34.83 -4.92 -5.09
CA GLU A 59 -34.82 -5.41 -6.46
C GLU A 59 -34.17 -4.39 -7.43
N GLU A 60 -34.35 -3.10 -7.21
CA GLU A 60 -33.64 -2.05 -7.96
C GLU A 60 -32.13 -2.12 -7.72
N ILE A 61 -31.70 -2.22 -6.48
CA ILE A 61 -30.29 -2.39 -6.14
C ILE A 61 -29.73 -3.69 -6.72
N ARG A 62 -30.50 -4.78 -6.71
CA ARG A 62 -30.08 -6.04 -7.34
C ARG A 62 -29.85 -5.88 -8.85
N LYS A 63 -30.74 -5.18 -9.55
CA LYS A 63 -30.59 -4.86 -10.98
C LYS A 63 -29.34 -4.02 -11.22
N GLU A 64 -29.14 -2.98 -10.43
CA GLU A 64 -27.98 -2.11 -10.54
C GLU A 64 -26.66 -2.90 -10.31
N MET A 65 -26.59 -3.75 -9.31
CA MET A 65 -25.45 -4.63 -9.04
C MET A 65 -25.16 -5.58 -10.21
N ARG A 66 -26.20 -6.11 -10.87
CA ARG A 66 -26.05 -6.95 -12.07
C ARG A 66 -25.48 -6.16 -13.24
N ILE A 67 -25.99 -4.94 -13.47
CA ILE A 67 -25.49 -4.03 -14.51
C ILE A 67 -24.02 -3.69 -14.24
N GLN A 68 -23.66 -3.27 -13.05
CA GLN A 68 -22.28 -2.96 -12.68
C GLN A 68 -21.34 -4.16 -12.87
N ARG A 69 -21.79 -5.37 -12.52
CA ARG A 69 -21.00 -6.61 -12.72
C ARG A 69 -20.74 -6.89 -14.20
N VAL A 70 -21.75 -6.69 -15.07
CA VAL A 70 -21.62 -6.84 -16.52
C VAL A 70 -20.70 -5.76 -17.09
N GLN A 71 -20.91 -4.51 -16.70
CA GLN A 71 -20.06 -3.39 -17.13
C GLN A 71 -18.60 -3.70 -16.80
N ARG A 72 -18.31 -4.02 -15.53
CA ARG A 72 -16.95 -4.35 -15.09
C ARG A 72 -16.37 -5.50 -15.89
N GLY A 73 -17.08 -6.62 -16.01
CA GLY A 73 -16.59 -7.80 -16.74
C GLY A 73 -16.32 -7.55 -18.23
N ARG A 74 -17.04 -6.58 -18.86
CA ARG A 74 -16.81 -6.21 -20.26
C ARG A 74 -15.70 -5.19 -20.45
N VAL A 75 -15.60 -4.26 -19.54
CA VAL A 75 -14.68 -3.10 -19.64
C VAL A 75 -13.30 -3.46 -19.12
N ASP A 76 -13.21 -4.16 -17.99
CA ASP A 76 -11.92 -4.49 -17.34
C ASP A 76 -10.96 -5.23 -18.28
N SER A 77 -11.48 -6.15 -19.11
CA SER A 77 -10.67 -6.92 -20.07
C SER A 77 -10.06 -6.06 -21.19
N ASN A 78 -10.58 -4.86 -21.42
CA ASN A 78 -10.16 -3.93 -22.46
C ASN A 78 -9.27 -2.79 -21.92
N ILE A 79 -9.16 -2.68 -20.59
CA ILE A 79 -8.31 -1.65 -19.97
C ILE A 79 -6.91 -2.22 -19.81
N ASP A 80 -5.98 -1.62 -20.55
CA ASP A 80 -4.55 -1.79 -20.37
C ASP A 80 -3.92 -0.47 -19.93
N ILE A 81 -3.16 -0.49 -18.84
CA ILE A 81 -2.38 0.63 -18.34
C ILE A 81 -0.91 0.23 -18.42
N THR A 82 -0.23 0.71 -19.45
CA THR A 82 1.19 0.46 -19.59
C THR A 82 2.01 1.28 -18.60
N GLU A 83 3.17 0.77 -18.20
CA GLU A 83 4.10 1.47 -17.32
C GLU A 83 4.43 2.88 -17.82
N LYS A 84 4.73 2.99 -19.14
CA LYS A 84 5.02 4.28 -19.78
C LYS A 84 3.87 5.28 -19.67
N GLU A 85 2.63 4.81 -19.83
CA GLU A 85 1.44 5.65 -19.70
C GLU A 85 1.25 6.10 -18.24
N PHE A 86 1.46 5.18 -17.32
CA PHE A 86 1.36 5.47 -15.89
C PHE A 86 2.42 6.49 -15.43
N GLU A 87 3.68 6.32 -15.87
CA GLU A 87 4.75 7.28 -15.59
C GLU A 87 4.45 8.67 -16.17
N ALA A 88 3.96 8.71 -17.43
CA ALA A 88 3.57 9.97 -18.06
C ALA A 88 2.40 10.63 -17.27
N PHE A 89 1.44 9.86 -16.80
CA PHE A 89 0.33 10.35 -16.00
C PHE A 89 0.81 10.92 -14.66
N LEU A 90 1.71 10.23 -13.96
CA LEU A 90 2.34 10.72 -12.73
C LEU A 90 3.08 12.05 -12.93
N ALA A 91 3.75 12.19 -14.06
CA ALA A 91 4.56 13.39 -14.36
C ALA A 91 3.73 14.62 -14.74
N THR A 92 2.52 14.42 -15.29
CA THR A 92 1.74 15.52 -15.91
C THR A 92 0.44 15.87 -15.18
N ASN A 93 0.01 15.06 -14.22
CA ASN A 93 -1.27 15.28 -13.55
C ASN A 93 -1.12 16.28 -12.39
N GLU A 94 -1.67 17.48 -12.55
CA GLU A 94 -1.62 18.55 -11.54
C GLU A 94 -2.29 18.17 -10.21
N THR A 95 -3.32 17.32 -10.25
CA THR A 95 -3.99 16.82 -9.03
C THR A 95 -3.03 15.95 -8.22
N LEU A 96 -2.22 15.11 -8.89
CA LEU A 96 -1.22 14.28 -8.21
C LEU A 96 -0.05 15.10 -7.70
N ALA A 97 0.37 16.13 -8.43
CA ALA A 97 1.38 17.07 -7.95
C ALA A 97 0.96 17.76 -6.63
N ALA A 98 -0.36 17.94 -6.44
CA ALA A 98 -0.89 18.46 -5.17
C ALA A 98 -0.84 17.46 -4.01
N LEU A 99 -0.71 16.16 -4.29
CA LEU A 99 -0.58 15.09 -3.29
C LEU A 99 0.87 14.81 -2.89
N GLU A 100 1.85 15.34 -3.65
CA GLU A 100 3.26 15.21 -3.29
C GLU A 100 3.53 15.85 -1.91
N PRO A 101 4.38 15.23 -1.08
CA PRO A 101 4.70 15.77 0.24
C PRO A 101 5.45 17.10 0.13
N GLU A 102 5.24 17.96 1.12
CA GLU A 102 6.17 19.04 1.38
C GLU A 102 7.37 18.48 2.13
N LEU A 103 8.55 18.90 1.72
CA LEU A 103 9.84 18.51 2.27
C LEU A 103 10.39 19.64 3.13
N LEU A 104 10.93 19.28 4.28
CA LEU A 104 11.76 20.15 5.10
C LEU A 104 13.21 19.73 4.93
N ALA A 105 14.05 20.59 4.42
CA ALA A 105 15.45 20.27 4.17
C ALA A 105 16.41 21.27 4.83
N ARG A 106 17.65 20.86 5.00
CA ARG A 106 18.79 21.75 5.32
C ARG A 106 19.77 21.78 4.18
N GLN A 107 20.52 22.88 4.11
CA GLN A 107 21.53 23.11 3.08
C GLN A 107 22.82 23.57 3.73
N ILE A 108 23.94 23.01 3.30
CA ILE A 108 25.27 23.59 3.45
C ILE A 108 25.76 24.00 2.07
N LEU A 109 26.20 25.24 1.91
CA LEU A 109 26.81 25.72 0.68
C LEU A 109 28.25 26.11 0.95
N VAL A 110 29.19 25.55 0.20
CA VAL A 110 30.63 25.85 0.29
C VAL A 110 31.21 26.18 -1.08
N LYS A 111 32.38 26.82 -1.12
CA LYS A 111 33.00 27.30 -2.40
C LYS A 111 33.66 26.18 -3.17
N ASP A 112 34.28 25.23 -2.51
CA ASP A 112 35.13 24.21 -3.10
C ASP A 112 34.69 22.80 -2.66
N ILE A 113 35.06 21.83 -3.53
CA ILE A 113 34.70 20.42 -3.32
C ILE A 113 35.41 19.82 -2.11
N GLN A 114 36.65 20.24 -1.80
CA GLN A 114 37.43 19.68 -0.70
C GLN A 114 36.76 19.98 0.64
N THR A 115 36.23 21.19 0.82
CA THR A 115 35.44 21.54 2.01
C THR A 115 34.14 20.74 2.07
N ALA A 116 33.48 20.48 0.94
CA ALA A 116 32.25 19.67 0.92
C ALA A 116 32.56 18.21 1.30
N GLU A 117 33.62 17.63 0.79
CA GLU A 117 34.07 16.26 1.14
C GLU A 117 34.45 16.14 2.62
N LEU A 118 35.16 17.15 3.16
CA LEU A 118 35.48 17.20 4.59
C LEU A 118 34.19 17.19 5.46
N ILE A 119 33.18 17.96 5.07
CA ILE A 119 31.90 18.01 5.80
C ILE A 119 31.21 16.65 5.74
N LEU A 120 31.17 15.99 4.58
CA LEU A 120 30.59 14.64 4.46
C LEU A 120 31.34 13.61 5.29
N ASP A 121 32.68 13.69 5.33
CA ASP A 121 33.49 12.81 6.17
C ASP A 121 33.14 13.00 7.65
N LYS A 122 32.99 14.25 8.12
CA LYS A 122 32.53 14.55 9.48
C LYS A 122 31.13 14.00 9.77
N LEU A 123 30.15 14.21 8.85
CA LEU A 123 28.79 13.72 9.01
C LEU A 123 28.69 12.19 9.04
N ASN A 124 29.59 11.49 8.37
CA ASN A 124 29.60 10.01 8.31
C ASN A 124 30.40 9.35 9.43
N ASN A 125 31.44 10.02 9.94
CA ASN A 125 32.44 9.41 10.82
C ASN A 125 32.55 10.08 12.22
N SER A 126 31.72 11.09 12.49
CA SER A 126 31.65 11.72 13.81
C SER A 126 30.19 11.97 14.22
N ASP A 127 29.97 12.33 15.48
CA ASP A 127 28.64 12.69 16.02
C ASP A 127 28.29 14.16 15.77
N GLU A 128 28.94 14.83 14.79
CA GLU A 128 28.67 16.24 14.50
C GLU A 128 27.32 16.41 13.78
N GLU A 129 26.51 17.31 14.29
CA GLU A 129 25.20 17.57 13.72
C GLU A 129 25.30 18.44 12.46
N PHE A 130 24.48 18.10 11.43
CA PHE A 130 24.41 18.86 10.18
C PHE A 130 24.19 20.36 10.40
N SER A 131 23.37 20.71 11.40
CA SER A 131 23.03 22.08 11.74
C SER A 131 24.23 22.87 12.27
N GLU A 132 25.13 22.25 13.02
CA GLU A 132 26.33 22.89 13.53
C GLU A 132 27.38 23.07 12.43
N LEU A 133 27.59 22.06 11.59
CA LEU A 133 28.43 22.17 10.41
C LEU A 133 27.92 23.24 9.43
N ALA A 134 26.58 23.37 9.29
CA ALA A 134 26.00 24.45 8.49
C ALA A 134 26.33 25.84 9.06
N LYS A 135 26.31 26.03 10.38
CA LYS A 135 26.67 27.29 11.02
C LYS A 135 28.16 27.62 10.86
N GLU A 136 29.00 26.58 10.90
CA GLU A 136 30.46 26.73 10.84
C GLU A 136 30.97 26.97 9.41
N TYR A 137 30.50 26.19 8.43
CA TYR A 137 31.08 26.14 7.09
C TYR A 137 30.23 26.79 6.00
N SER A 138 28.90 26.89 6.19
CA SER A 138 28.02 27.33 5.10
C SER A 138 28.14 28.82 4.85
N ILE A 139 28.28 29.17 3.57
CA ILE A 139 28.24 30.56 3.07
C ILE A 139 26.83 30.97 2.61
N SER A 140 25.83 30.14 2.81
CA SER A 140 24.43 30.45 2.45
C SER A 140 23.80 31.43 3.46
N GLY A 141 22.76 32.15 3.00
CA GLY A 141 22.06 33.11 3.86
C GLY A 141 21.34 32.48 5.08
N ASN A 142 21.11 31.17 5.06
CA ASN A 142 20.49 30.40 6.14
C ASN A 142 21.49 29.64 7.04
N ALA A 143 22.79 29.92 6.92
CA ALA A 143 23.83 29.29 7.73
C ALA A 143 23.55 29.45 9.25
N SER A 144 23.18 30.66 9.69
CA SER A 144 22.91 30.97 11.11
C SER A 144 21.74 30.16 11.72
N THR A 145 20.83 29.68 10.88
CA THR A 145 19.71 28.79 11.28
C THR A 145 20.03 27.30 11.09
N GLY A 146 21.33 26.96 10.97
CA GLY A 146 21.77 25.58 10.73
C GLY A 146 21.40 25.09 9.33
N GLY A 147 21.33 25.99 8.36
CA GLY A 147 21.02 25.67 6.97
C GLY A 147 19.56 25.37 6.68
N LEU A 148 18.63 25.57 7.62
CA LEU A 148 17.22 25.22 7.50
C LEU A 148 16.56 25.97 6.34
N LEU A 149 15.84 25.24 5.50
CA LEU A 149 14.96 25.75 4.44
C LEU A 149 13.50 25.73 4.89
N SER A 150 12.64 26.49 4.19
CA SER A 150 11.20 26.41 4.44
C SER A 150 10.60 25.15 3.84
N TRP A 151 9.45 24.71 4.37
CA TRP A 151 8.64 23.67 3.79
C TRP A 151 8.30 23.96 2.33
N ARG A 152 8.59 23.05 1.41
CA ARG A 152 8.26 23.14 -0.01
C ARG A 152 8.06 21.76 -0.61
N ARG A 153 7.20 21.69 -1.61
CA ARG A 153 7.17 20.52 -2.49
C ARG A 153 8.45 20.43 -3.29
N ALA A 154 8.86 19.20 -3.66
CA ALA A 154 10.08 19.00 -4.45
C ALA A 154 10.08 19.83 -5.74
N VAL A 155 8.95 19.87 -6.45
CA VAL A 155 8.78 20.63 -7.72
C VAL A 155 8.88 22.15 -7.57
N GLU A 156 8.73 22.69 -6.34
CA GLU A 156 8.88 24.11 -6.03
C GLU A 156 10.32 24.50 -5.67
N MET A 157 11.21 23.51 -5.58
CA MET A 157 12.63 23.70 -5.31
C MET A 157 13.41 23.93 -6.61
N PRO A 158 14.62 24.49 -6.53
CA PRO A 158 15.55 24.44 -7.68
C PRO A 158 15.71 23.00 -8.18
N LYS A 159 15.76 22.82 -9.49
CA LYS A 159 15.83 21.48 -10.11
C LYS A 159 16.93 20.58 -9.52
N LEU A 160 18.08 21.16 -9.20
CA LEU A 160 19.19 20.46 -8.55
C LEU A 160 18.79 19.84 -7.18
N PHE A 161 17.94 20.55 -6.41
CA PHE A 161 17.47 20.11 -5.09
C PHE A 161 16.32 19.10 -5.23
N GLU A 162 15.39 19.36 -6.17
CA GLU A 162 14.33 18.40 -6.50
C GLU A 162 14.93 17.04 -6.85
N ASP A 163 15.89 16.99 -7.78
CA ASP A 163 16.50 15.75 -8.24
C ASP A 163 17.25 15.01 -7.11
N ALA A 164 17.82 15.76 -6.16
CA ALA A 164 18.55 15.20 -5.05
C ALA A 164 17.67 14.67 -3.93
N LEU A 165 16.49 15.29 -3.67
CA LEU A 165 15.65 15.01 -2.49
C LEU A 165 14.37 14.23 -2.83
N LYS A 166 13.90 14.31 -4.09
CA LYS A 166 12.69 13.58 -4.51
C LYS A 166 12.88 12.08 -4.30
N LYS A 167 11.89 11.43 -3.70
CA LYS A 167 11.91 9.99 -3.38
C LYS A 167 13.01 9.55 -2.40
N LYS A 168 13.57 10.47 -1.61
CA LYS A 168 14.53 10.12 -0.56
C LYS A 168 13.82 10.01 0.79
N SER A 169 14.32 9.14 1.66
CA SER A 169 13.82 8.97 3.03
C SER A 169 14.29 10.10 3.93
N ILE A 170 13.56 10.36 5.01
CA ILE A 170 13.97 11.28 6.08
C ILE A 170 15.36 10.86 6.60
N GLY A 171 16.23 11.84 6.85
CA GLY A 171 17.61 11.61 7.27
C GLY A 171 18.61 11.51 6.13
N TYR A 172 18.16 11.41 4.85
CA TYR A 172 19.06 11.34 3.71
C TYR A 172 19.94 12.59 3.61
N ILE A 173 21.24 12.38 3.37
CA ILE A 173 22.23 13.41 3.08
C ILE A 173 22.74 13.20 1.65
N SER A 174 22.75 14.27 0.84
CA SER A 174 23.19 14.20 -0.54
C SER A 174 24.71 14.19 -0.66
N ASP A 175 25.22 13.65 -1.77
CA ASP A 175 26.56 13.98 -2.24
C ASP A 175 26.67 15.48 -2.54
N PRO A 176 27.92 16.02 -2.71
CA PRO A 176 28.12 17.41 -3.07
C PRO A 176 27.52 17.73 -4.44
N LEU A 177 26.59 18.66 -4.50
CA LEU A 177 25.89 19.09 -5.71
C LEU A 177 26.50 20.38 -6.24
N ALA A 178 27.15 20.32 -7.39
CA ALA A 178 27.80 21.47 -8.01
C ALA A 178 26.78 22.45 -8.61
N SER A 179 26.98 23.76 -8.34
CA SER A 179 26.21 24.87 -8.92
C SER A 179 27.11 26.05 -9.26
N GLY A 180 26.54 27.09 -9.85
CA GLY A 180 27.26 28.37 -10.08
C GLY A 180 27.67 29.10 -8.80
N SER A 181 27.08 28.76 -7.64
CA SER A 181 27.39 29.35 -6.34
C SER A 181 28.43 28.60 -5.54
N GLY A 182 28.73 27.34 -5.91
CA GLY A 182 29.60 26.43 -5.21
C GLY A 182 28.99 25.03 -5.11
N PHE A 183 29.31 24.33 -4.05
CA PHE A 183 28.85 22.97 -3.77
C PHE A 183 27.82 22.96 -2.64
N HIS A 184 26.67 22.36 -2.90
CA HIS A 184 25.60 22.19 -1.94
C HIS A 184 25.63 20.76 -1.37
N ILE A 185 25.45 20.63 -0.06
CA ILE A 185 25.08 19.38 0.60
C ILE A 185 23.69 19.61 1.18
N LEU A 186 22.78 18.68 0.92
CA LEU A 186 21.40 18.73 1.37
C LEU A 186 21.13 17.60 2.35
N LYS A 187 20.35 17.88 3.39
CA LYS A 187 19.80 16.89 4.29
C LYS A 187 18.28 17.00 4.28
N LEU A 188 17.59 15.88 4.08
CA LEU A 188 16.14 15.81 4.24
C LEU A 188 15.81 15.62 5.71
N GLU A 189 15.23 16.63 6.34
CA GLU A 189 14.91 16.62 7.77
C GLU A 189 13.56 15.97 8.06
N ASP A 190 12.54 16.29 7.24
CA ASP A 190 11.18 15.85 7.50
C ASP A 190 10.31 15.95 6.23
N LYS A 191 9.16 15.25 6.26
CA LYS A 191 8.12 15.29 5.24
C LYS A 191 6.76 15.49 5.89
N ARG A 192 5.85 16.20 5.22
CA ARG A 192 4.45 16.31 5.64
C ARG A 192 3.50 16.30 4.45
N GLY A 193 2.28 15.83 4.66
CA GLY A 193 1.23 15.75 3.65
C GLY A 193 0.21 14.67 3.98
N GLU A 194 -0.91 14.66 3.25
CA GLU A 194 -2.00 13.71 3.47
C GLU A 194 -1.55 12.25 3.30
N PHE A 195 -0.66 12.02 2.35
CA PHE A 195 -0.16 10.68 1.99
C PHE A 195 1.16 10.32 2.68
N VAL A 196 1.72 11.19 3.52
CA VAL A 196 2.91 10.86 4.32
C VAL A 196 2.50 9.88 5.41
N LYS A 197 2.83 8.61 5.21
CA LYS A 197 2.51 7.51 6.12
C LYS A 197 3.74 6.65 6.34
N PHE A 198 3.89 6.24 7.57
CA PHE A 198 4.91 5.30 8.00
C PHE A 198 4.25 4.07 8.60
N GLU A 199 4.79 2.91 8.32
CA GLU A 199 4.40 1.64 8.87
C GLU A 199 5.59 0.98 9.56
N ASP A 200 5.38 0.52 10.79
CA ASP A 200 6.37 -0.33 11.44
C ASP A 200 6.37 -1.70 10.78
N GLN A 201 7.53 -2.17 10.36
CA GLN A 201 7.74 -3.48 9.74
C GLN A 201 8.80 -4.26 10.50
N TRP A 202 8.60 -5.57 10.54
CA TRP A 202 9.53 -6.53 11.15
C TRP A 202 10.04 -7.47 10.07
N SER A 203 11.34 -7.70 10.06
CA SER A 203 11.94 -8.81 9.33
C SER A 203 12.03 -9.98 10.29
N SER A 204 11.47 -11.11 9.91
CA SER A 204 11.43 -12.30 10.76
C SER A 204 11.61 -13.58 9.96
N ARG A 205 12.02 -14.65 10.65
CA ARG A 205 12.05 -16.01 10.12
C ARG A 205 11.40 -16.97 11.10
N HIS A 206 10.85 -18.07 10.58
CA HIS A 206 10.15 -19.04 11.41
C HIS A 206 10.35 -20.49 10.96
N ILE A 207 10.01 -21.42 11.82
CA ILE A 207 9.84 -22.83 11.51
C ILE A 207 8.43 -23.23 11.92
N LEU A 208 7.69 -23.84 11.00
CA LEU A 208 6.34 -24.39 11.20
C LEU A 208 6.36 -25.91 11.18
N LEU A 209 5.72 -26.54 12.16
CA LEU A 209 5.35 -27.95 12.09
C LEU A 209 3.85 -28.12 12.28
N ILE A 210 3.22 -28.97 11.48
CA ILE A 210 1.78 -29.19 11.43
C ILE A 210 1.44 -30.55 12.06
N PRO A 211 0.58 -30.62 13.11
CA PRO A 211 0.07 -31.89 13.59
C PRO A 211 -0.67 -32.67 12.51
N SER A 212 -0.59 -33.98 12.53
CA SER A 212 -1.21 -34.84 11.52
C SER A 212 -1.81 -36.11 12.12
N ALA A 213 -2.43 -36.97 11.32
CA ALA A 213 -2.95 -38.25 11.78
C ALA A 213 -1.86 -39.21 12.33
N ILE A 214 -0.59 -38.99 11.97
CA ILE A 214 0.55 -39.80 12.38
C ILE A 214 1.53 -39.06 13.30
N ARG A 215 1.27 -37.79 13.63
CA ARG A 215 2.08 -36.94 14.49
C ARG A 215 1.15 -36.07 15.36
N THR A 216 1.00 -36.43 16.61
CA THR A 216 0.17 -35.70 17.56
C THR A 216 0.66 -34.30 17.84
N GLU A 217 -0.14 -33.44 18.50
CA GLU A 217 0.28 -32.12 18.95
C GLU A 217 1.48 -32.18 19.90
N GLU A 218 1.48 -33.15 20.83
CA GLU A 218 2.57 -33.35 21.78
C GLU A 218 3.87 -33.74 21.07
N GLU A 219 3.78 -34.67 20.11
CA GLU A 219 4.96 -35.08 19.31
C GLU A 219 5.46 -33.93 18.42
N THR A 220 4.54 -33.13 17.85
CA THR A 220 4.86 -31.96 17.06
C THR A 220 5.63 -30.92 17.88
N LYS A 221 5.15 -30.61 19.09
CA LYS A 221 5.83 -29.71 20.02
C LYS A 221 7.18 -30.23 20.46
N ALA A 222 7.28 -31.52 20.75
CA ALA A 222 8.53 -32.15 21.17
C ALA A 222 9.60 -32.06 20.06
N GLN A 223 9.21 -32.36 18.82
CA GLN A 223 10.08 -32.23 17.65
C GLN A 223 10.51 -30.79 17.42
N LEU A 224 9.56 -29.84 17.51
CA LEU A 224 9.85 -28.43 17.34
C LEU A 224 10.78 -27.89 18.44
N SER A 225 10.63 -28.39 19.68
CA SER A 225 11.52 -28.08 20.80
C SER A 225 12.94 -28.60 20.58
N GLU A 226 13.09 -29.80 20.01
CA GLU A 226 14.38 -30.36 19.64
C GLU A 226 15.07 -29.51 18.56
N ILE A 227 14.33 -29.12 17.51
CA ILE A 227 14.86 -28.27 16.45
C ILE A 227 15.29 -26.91 17.02
N ARG A 228 14.46 -26.29 17.87
CA ARG A 228 14.78 -25.04 18.55
C ARG A 228 16.07 -25.15 19.38
N GLN A 229 16.23 -26.24 20.12
CA GLN A 229 17.43 -26.47 20.92
C GLN A 229 18.70 -26.62 20.04
N ARG A 230 18.60 -27.30 18.91
CA ARG A 230 19.73 -27.41 17.95
C ARG A 230 20.19 -26.06 17.45
N ILE A 231 19.26 -25.11 17.22
CA ILE A 231 19.62 -23.73 16.84
C ILE A 231 20.31 -23.02 18.01
N VAL A 232 19.78 -23.14 19.22
CA VAL A 232 20.42 -22.58 20.43
C VAL A 232 21.81 -23.13 20.64
N ASP A 233 22.05 -24.40 20.29
CA ASP A 233 23.34 -25.09 20.36
C ASP A 233 24.29 -24.72 19.21
N GLY A 234 23.85 -23.88 18.26
CA GLY A 234 24.67 -23.27 17.21
C GLY A 234 24.49 -23.82 15.80
N GLU A 235 23.50 -24.68 15.56
CA GLU A 235 23.14 -25.03 14.20
C GLU A 235 22.44 -23.85 13.50
N LYS A 236 22.61 -23.76 12.19
CA LYS A 236 22.03 -22.64 11.43
C LYS A 236 20.53 -22.75 11.32
N PHE A 237 19.83 -21.69 11.64
CA PHE A 237 18.37 -21.59 11.53
C PHE A 237 17.90 -21.95 10.11
N GLU A 238 18.56 -21.41 9.09
CA GLU A 238 18.22 -21.59 7.67
C GLU A 238 18.28 -23.07 7.25
N ASP A 239 19.31 -23.79 7.70
CA ASP A 239 19.48 -25.21 7.36
C ASP A 239 18.35 -26.05 7.98
N LEU A 240 18.02 -25.79 9.25
CA LEU A 240 16.94 -26.48 9.96
C LEU A 240 15.54 -26.09 9.44
N ALA A 241 15.34 -24.85 9.03
CA ALA A 241 14.11 -24.44 8.38
C ALA A 241 13.93 -25.16 7.02
N ASN A 242 14.98 -25.22 6.20
CA ASN A 242 14.97 -25.95 4.93
C ASN A 242 14.69 -27.44 5.09
N GLU A 243 15.19 -28.05 6.19
CA GLU A 243 15.06 -29.48 6.45
C GLU A 243 13.70 -29.84 7.05
N PHE A 244 13.18 -29.05 7.98
CA PHE A 244 12.07 -29.43 8.86
C PHE A 244 10.82 -28.59 8.68
N SER A 245 10.92 -27.31 8.26
CA SER A 245 9.75 -26.46 8.17
C SER A 245 8.74 -26.95 7.14
N GLU A 246 7.49 -27.01 7.56
CA GLU A 246 6.36 -27.41 6.71
C GLU A 246 5.62 -26.18 6.14
N ASP A 247 6.19 -24.97 6.29
CA ASP A 247 5.66 -23.79 5.62
C ASP A 247 6.06 -23.76 4.13
N PRO A 248 5.09 -23.89 3.21
CA PRO A 248 5.40 -23.92 1.77
C PRO A 248 5.93 -22.57 1.25
N GLY A 249 5.66 -21.48 1.96
CA GLY A 249 6.05 -20.14 1.56
C GLY A 249 7.49 -19.76 1.88
N SER A 250 8.01 -20.21 3.03
CA SER A 250 9.31 -19.76 3.53
C SER A 250 10.33 -20.87 3.79
N ALA A 251 9.91 -22.12 3.91
CA ALA A 251 10.80 -23.23 4.28
C ALA A 251 12.07 -23.28 3.43
N LYS A 252 11.94 -23.18 2.09
CA LYS A 252 13.08 -23.23 1.14
C LYS A 252 13.91 -21.94 1.07
N GLN A 253 13.47 -20.90 1.73
CA GLN A 253 14.19 -19.66 1.94
C GLN A 253 14.77 -19.54 3.37
N GLY A 254 14.97 -20.69 4.04
CA GLY A 254 15.50 -20.69 5.40
C GLY A 254 14.53 -20.18 6.47
N GLY A 255 13.22 -20.23 6.16
CA GLY A 255 12.15 -19.73 7.02
C GLY A 255 11.92 -18.22 6.94
N ASP A 256 12.61 -17.50 6.04
CA ASP A 256 12.53 -16.03 5.91
C ASP A 256 11.15 -15.60 5.40
N LEU A 257 10.54 -14.66 6.13
CA LEU A 257 9.26 -14.03 5.81
C LEU A 257 9.44 -12.63 5.19
N GLY A 258 10.67 -12.13 5.14
CA GLY A 258 10.97 -10.77 4.69
C GLY A 258 10.44 -9.69 5.65
N TRP A 259 10.22 -8.50 5.10
CA TRP A 259 9.68 -7.36 5.83
C TRP A 259 8.16 -7.33 5.75
N LEU A 260 7.49 -7.43 6.88
CA LEU A 260 6.03 -7.43 6.98
C LEU A 260 5.55 -6.41 8.03
N GLY A 261 4.45 -5.71 7.69
CA GLY A 261 3.68 -4.89 8.61
C GLY A 261 2.67 -5.72 9.40
N LEU A 262 1.93 -5.07 10.29
CA LEU A 262 0.86 -5.72 11.05
C LEU A 262 -0.39 -5.93 10.19
N GLY A 263 -1.17 -6.97 10.51
CA GLY A 263 -2.39 -7.36 9.81
C GLY A 263 -2.17 -8.32 8.63
N VAL A 264 -0.93 -8.81 8.44
CA VAL A 264 -0.55 -9.73 7.36
C VAL A 264 -0.49 -11.19 7.85
N LEU A 265 -0.02 -11.38 9.08
CA LEU A 265 0.18 -12.71 9.67
C LEU A 265 -0.98 -13.07 10.63
N ALA A 266 -1.02 -14.32 11.07
CA ALA A 266 -1.97 -14.75 12.09
C ALA A 266 -1.81 -13.92 13.38
N PRO A 267 -2.90 -13.56 14.08
CA PRO A 267 -2.83 -12.70 15.26
C PRO A 267 -1.86 -13.22 16.34
N GLU A 268 -1.84 -14.53 16.59
CA GLU A 268 -0.95 -15.15 17.56
C GLU A 268 0.52 -15.07 17.13
N PHE A 269 0.77 -15.08 15.82
CA PHE A 269 2.11 -14.91 15.27
C PHE A 269 2.59 -13.47 15.46
N GLU A 270 1.73 -12.50 15.16
CA GLU A 270 2.02 -11.08 15.34
C GLU A 270 2.24 -10.72 16.82
N GLU A 271 1.42 -11.27 17.72
CA GLU A 271 1.61 -11.10 19.15
C GLU A 271 2.99 -11.61 19.63
N MET A 272 3.38 -12.80 19.19
CA MET A 272 4.70 -13.34 19.50
C MET A 272 5.82 -12.49 18.92
N MET A 273 5.70 -12.07 17.64
CA MET A 273 6.68 -11.22 16.96
C MET A 273 6.87 -9.89 17.68
N LEU A 274 5.78 -9.24 18.10
CA LEU A 274 5.83 -7.95 18.82
C LEU A 274 6.48 -8.04 20.19
N ASN A 275 6.36 -9.19 20.86
CA ASN A 275 6.89 -9.44 22.19
C ASN A 275 8.32 -10.04 22.17
N SER A 276 8.84 -10.38 21.00
CA SER A 276 10.18 -10.99 20.86
C SER A 276 11.26 -9.93 20.77
N GLU A 277 12.41 -10.20 21.39
CA GLU A 277 13.62 -9.39 21.23
C GLU A 277 14.31 -9.73 19.90
N ILE A 278 14.97 -8.74 19.30
CA ILE A 278 15.70 -8.91 18.03
C ILE A 278 16.86 -9.90 18.23
N ASN A 279 17.01 -10.82 17.28
CA ASN A 279 17.99 -11.91 17.27
C ASN A 279 17.84 -12.91 18.44
N GLN A 280 16.64 -13.06 18.97
CA GLN A 280 16.31 -14.10 19.94
C GLN A 280 15.20 -15.02 19.39
N ILE A 281 15.39 -16.32 19.61
CA ILE A 281 14.42 -17.32 19.21
C ILE A 281 13.27 -17.34 20.23
N SER A 282 12.05 -17.16 19.77
CA SER A 282 10.85 -17.15 20.62
C SER A 282 10.59 -18.50 21.29
N GLU A 283 9.67 -18.51 22.24
CA GLU A 283 9.03 -19.74 22.70
C GLU A 283 8.14 -20.32 21.58
N ILE A 284 7.78 -21.61 21.74
CA ILE A 284 6.88 -22.30 20.83
C ILE A 284 5.45 -21.83 21.08
N PHE A 285 4.78 -21.41 20.02
CA PHE A 285 3.37 -20.99 20.07
C PHE A 285 2.53 -21.68 18.98
N LYS A 286 1.22 -21.57 19.06
CA LYS A 286 0.27 -22.21 18.16
C LYS A 286 -0.53 -21.15 17.41
N THR A 287 -0.76 -21.40 16.10
CA THR A 287 -1.74 -20.71 15.27
C THR A 287 -2.69 -21.74 14.65
N ASP A 288 -3.64 -21.30 13.84
CA ASP A 288 -4.49 -22.21 13.06
C ASP A 288 -3.71 -23.05 12.04
N PHE A 289 -2.48 -22.64 11.67
CA PHE A 289 -1.61 -23.34 10.74
C PHE A 289 -0.78 -24.46 11.39
N GLY A 290 -0.57 -24.40 12.69
CA GLY A 290 0.24 -25.38 13.43
C GLY A 290 1.05 -24.76 14.56
N PHE A 291 2.18 -25.39 14.89
CA PHE A 291 3.11 -24.93 15.91
C PHE A 291 4.31 -24.25 15.28
N HIS A 292 4.69 -23.11 15.84
CA HIS A 292 5.78 -22.28 15.36
C HIS A 292 6.75 -21.92 16.48
N PHE A 293 7.95 -21.58 16.12
CA PHE A 293 8.77 -20.58 16.78
C PHE A 293 9.34 -19.63 15.73
N LEU A 294 9.67 -18.42 16.12
CA LEU A 294 10.18 -17.38 15.24
C LEU A 294 11.44 -16.72 15.81
N GLU A 295 12.13 -16.00 14.97
CA GLU A 295 13.18 -15.08 15.34
C GLU A 295 12.93 -13.75 14.60
N VAL A 296 12.88 -12.65 15.33
CA VAL A 296 12.83 -11.30 14.74
C VAL A 296 14.26 -10.88 14.44
N LEU A 297 14.55 -10.59 13.19
CA LEU A 297 15.89 -10.23 12.72
C LEU A 297 16.14 -8.73 12.82
N ASP A 298 15.11 -7.93 12.51
CA ASP A 298 15.21 -6.47 12.54
C ASP A 298 13.82 -5.82 12.56
N LYS A 299 13.78 -4.53 12.92
CA LYS A 299 12.58 -3.68 12.87
C LYS A 299 12.91 -2.38 12.16
N ARG A 300 12.00 -1.91 11.32
CA ARG A 300 12.12 -0.60 10.66
C ARG A 300 10.80 0.15 10.63
N SER A 301 10.88 1.46 10.50
CA SER A 301 9.76 2.30 10.06
C SER A 301 9.88 2.48 8.55
N HIS A 302 8.93 1.94 7.80
CA HIS A 302 8.90 2.01 6.35
C HIS A 302 7.96 3.12 5.88
N GLU A 303 8.43 3.98 4.98
CA GLU A 303 7.64 5.06 4.42
C GLU A 303 6.80 4.56 3.24
N LEU A 304 5.48 4.67 3.34
CA LEU A 304 4.50 4.24 2.33
C LEU A 304 4.08 5.37 1.37
N THR A 305 4.64 6.57 1.49
CA THR A 305 4.19 7.77 0.78
C THR A 305 4.11 7.57 -0.74
N ASP A 306 5.18 7.09 -1.36
CA ASP A 306 5.25 6.88 -2.81
C ASP A 306 4.28 5.80 -3.29
N GLU A 307 4.10 4.73 -2.52
CA GLU A 307 3.17 3.64 -2.81
C GLU A 307 1.71 4.10 -2.76
N LEU A 308 1.36 4.88 -1.73
CA LEU A 308 0.02 5.43 -1.58
C LEU A 308 -0.32 6.43 -2.69
N ILE A 309 0.61 7.30 -3.07
CA ILE A 309 0.43 8.23 -4.18
C ILE A 309 0.32 7.46 -5.50
N SER A 310 1.17 6.45 -5.72
CA SER A 310 1.12 5.61 -6.91
C SER A 310 -0.20 4.84 -7.01
N ASN A 311 -0.67 4.24 -5.93
CA ASN A 311 -1.96 3.57 -5.88
C ASN A 311 -3.11 4.54 -6.17
N ARG A 312 -3.08 5.74 -5.61
CA ARG A 312 -4.07 6.78 -5.89
C ARG A 312 -4.06 7.20 -7.34
N ALA A 313 -2.89 7.39 -7.92
CA ALA A 313 -2.71 7.71 -9.32
C ALA A 313 -3.27 6.63 -10.24
N TYR A 314 -2.94 5.37 -9.94
CA TYR A 314 -3.47 4.22 -10.70
C TYR A 314 -4.99 4.18 -10.67
N GLN A 315 -5.61 4.38 -9.50
CA GLN A 315 -7.06 4.42 -9.36
C GLN A 315 -7.70 5.54 -10.19
N ILE A 316 -7.10 6.73 -10.23
CA ILE A 316 -7.62 7.86 -11.01
C ILE A 316 -7.49 7.57 -12.51
N LEU A 317 -6.34 7.08 -12.97
CA LEU A 317 -6.10 6.73 -14.37
C LEU A 317 -7.03 5.59 -14.83
N TYR A 318 -7.15 4.56 -13.99
CA TYR A 318 -8.05 3.44 -14.25
C TYR A 318 -9.52 3.90 -14.36
N ALA A 319 -9.99 4.71 -13.42
CA ALA A 319 -11.36 5.24 -13.45
C ALA A 319 -11.63 6.06 -14.73
N GLY A 320 -10.69 6.92 -15.13
CA GLY A 320 -10.82 7.68 -16.37
C GLY A 320 -10.87 6.80 -17.63
N LYS A 321 -10.05 5.75 -17.68
CA LYS A 321 -10.09 4.77 -18.77
C LYS A 321 -11.37 3.94 -18.76
N PHE A 322 -11.80 3.56 -17.56
CA PHE A 322 -13.04 2.80 -17.37
C PHE A 322 -14.25 3.57 -17.93
N ASP A 323 -14.37 4.85 -17.58
CA ASP A 323 -15.50 5.68 -18.04
C ASP A 323 -15.52 5.81 -19.57
N ILE A 324 -14.36 6.02 -20.21
CA ILE A 324 -14.22 6.11 -21.67
C ILE A 324 -14.59 4.78 -22.33
N GLU A 325 -14.06 3.68 -21.84
CA GLU A 325 -14.29 2.35 -22.41
C GLU A 325 -15.74 1.88 -22.17
N LEU A 326 -16.34 2.24 -21.02
CA LEU A 326 -17.74 2.00 -20.72
C LEU A 326 -18.62 2.75 -21.74
N GLU A 327 -18.35 4.04 -21.98
CA GLU A 327 -19.12 4.81 -22.98
C GLU A 327 -19.03 4.18 -24.37
N ASN A 328 -17.85 3.77 -24.80
CA ASN A 328 -17.63 3.08 -26.08
C ASN A 328 -18.41 1.75 -26.15
N THR A 329 -18.32 0.95 -25.10
CA THR A 329 -19.02 -0.33 -24.97
C THR A 329 -20.54 -0.14 -25.04
N LEU A 330 -21.09 0.83 -24.30
CA LEU A 330 -22.54 1.12 -24.30
C LEU A 330 -23.01 1.63 -25.67
N ARG A 331 -22.21 2.47 -26.34
CA ARG A 331 -22.47 2.96 -27.69
C ARG A 331 -22.48 1.82 -28.70
N ALA A 332 -21.52 0.91 -28.64
CA ALA A 332 -21.48 -0.27 -29.51
C ALA A 332 -22.68 -1.20 -29.27
N MET A 333 -23.00 -1.50 -28.02
CA MET A 333 -24.19 -2.30 -27.66
C MET A 333 -25.48 -1.69 -28.22
N ARG A 334 -25.62 -0.37 -28.12
CA ARG A 334 -26.80 0.34 -28.66
C ARG A 334 -26.87 0.28 -30.18
N ALA A 335 -25.73 0.36 -30.87
CA ALA A 335 -25.66 0.31 -32.34
C ALA A 335 -25.95 -1.10 -32.89
N GLU A 336 -25.58 -2.14 -32.19
CA GLU A 336 -25.79 -3.54 -32.59
C GLU A 336 -27.19 -4.06 -32.24
N ALA A 337 -27.90 -3.38 -31.33
CA ALA A 337 -29.21 -3.83 -30.87
C ALA A 337 -30.32 -3.55 -31.88
N PHE A 338 -31.16 -4.57 -32.10
CA PHE A 338 -32.45 -4.39 -32.80
C PHE A 338 -33.48 -3.84 -31.80
N ILE A 339 -34.07 -2.68 -32.11
CA ILE A 339 -35.04 -2.01 -31.25
C ILE A 339 -36.32 -1.75 -32.02
N GLU A 340 -37.38 -2.33 -31.49
CA GLU A 340 -38.73 -2.11 -32.01
C GLU A 340 -39.52 -1.22 -31.03
N PHE A 341 -40.00 -0.11 -31.49
CA PHE A 341 -40.94 0.74 -30.74
C PHE A 341 -42.35 0.28 -31.05
N LYS A 342 -43.08 -0.14 -30.03
CA LYS A 342 -44.49 -0.45 -30.13
C LYS A 342 -45.31 0.74 -29.64
N ASP A 343 -46.21 1.26 -30.48
CA ASP A 343 -47.18 2.21 -30.01
C ASP A 343 -48.10 1.48 -29.01
N LEU A 344 -48.17 2.01 -27.81
CA LEU A 344 -49.14 1.55 -26.81
C LEU A 344 -50.46 2.30 -27.09
N ASP A 345 -51.36 1.64 -27.82
CA ASP A 345 -52.75 2.12 -28.00
C ASP A 345 -53.49 2.15 -26.67
#